data_3ce0f871233b7131ec152f2506b6cfeb
#
_entry.id   3ce0f871233b7131ec152f2506b6cfeb
#
_cell.length_a   1.000
_cell.length_b   1.000
_cell.length_c   1.000
_cell.angle_alpha   90.00
_cell.angle_beta   90.00
_cell.angle_gamma   90.00
#
_symmetry.space_group_name_H-M   'P 1'
#
loop_
_entity.id
_entity.type
_entity.pdbx_description
1 polymer ?
#
loop_
_entity_poly.entity_id
_entity_poly.type
_entity_poly.pdbx_seq_one_letter_code
_entity_poly.pdbx_strand_id
1 'polypeptide(L)'
;MTPTADALAKALPHILAAPRDAGPVTCLCIRPARNQRAFPDHLTLTRAEGIPGDRWLTDPWLRLPDGRPDPRIQISILASRVLDLVWHPTDTAPHPGDPIVADLDLSEANLPDGTLLAVGTAVLRVSSLFNDGCVKWKARYGSGAKDWVVAPGHPTLRLRGILCAVERDGMVRMSDTIRKISG
;
A
#
# COMPACT_ATOMS: atom_id res chain seq x y z
N MET A 1 -11.33 -15.63 3.57
CA MET A 1 -11.94 -15.84 4.93
C MET A 1 -11.71 -14.57 5.75
N THR A 2 -12.72 -14.04 6.46
CA THR A 2 -12.54 -12.84 7.32
C THR A 2 -11.72 -13.21 8.55
N PRO A 3 -10.60 -12.52 8.84
CA PRO A 3 -9.77 -12.83 10.01
C PRO A 3 -10.53 -12.55 11.31
N THR A 4 -10.35 -13.41 12.32
CA THR A 4 -10.89 -13.20 13.66
C THR A 4 -10.07 -12.16 14.42
N ALA A 5 -10.65 -11.53 15.46
CA ALA A 5 -9.92 -10.59 16.32
C ALA A 5 -8.68 -11.23 16.96
N ASP A 6 -8.79 -12.49 17.37
CA ASP A 6 -7.67 -13.25 17.94
C ASP A 6 -6.55 -13.49 16.90
N ALA A 7 -6.91 -13.83 15.65
CA ALA A 7 -5.93 -13.98 14.56
C ALA A 7 -5.21 -12.66 14.26
N LEU A 8 -5.94 -11.53 14.23
CA LEU A 8 -5.39 -10.20 14.03
C LEU A 8 -4.40 -9.81 15.15
N ALA A 9 -4.76 -10.07 16.41
CA ALA A 9 -3.89 -9.79 17.55
C ALA A 9 -2.62 -10.66 17.54
N LYS A 10 -2.76 -11.96 17.26
CA LYS A 10 -1.63 -12.91 17.20
C LYS A 10 -0.66 -12.64 16.06
N ALA A 11 -1.13 -12.06 14.94
CA ALA A 11 -0.29 -11.75 13.80
C ALA A 11 0.60 -10.51 14.02
N LEU A 12 0.25 -9.63 14.95
CA LEU A 12 0.93 -8.34 15.12
C LEU A 12 2.45 -8.46 15.37
N PRO A 13 2.95 -9.34 16.23
CA PRO A 13 4.40 -9.51 16.42
C PRO A 13 5.12 -9.91 15.13
N HIS A 14 4.52 -10.79 14.32
CA HIS A 14 5.05 -11.18 13.02
C HIS A 14 5.11 -10.02 12.04
N ILE A 15 4.06 -9.19 11.99
CA ILE A 15 4.01 -8.01 11.14
C ILE A 15 5.09 -7.00 11.54
N LEU A 16 5.26 -6.75 12.83
CA LEU A 16 6.26 -5.82 13.36
C LEU A 16 7.71 -6.32 13.22
N ALA A 17 7.90 -7.61 12.99
CA ALA A 17 9.22 -8.20 12.71
C ALA A 17 9.61 -8.12 11.22
N ALA A 18 8.88 -7.34 10.41
CA ALA A 18 9.23 -7.14 9.01
C ALA A 18 10.59 -6.40 8.85
N PRO A 19 11.31 -6.63 7.74
CA PRO A 19 12.56 -5.92 7.46
C PRO A 19 12.38 -4.40 7.50
N ARG A 20 13.37 -3.68 8.04
CA ARG A 20 13.27 -2.22 8.19
C ARG A 20 13.89 -1.42 7.06
N ASP A 21 14.97 -1.91 6.47
CA ASP A 21 15.75 -1.12 5.53
C ASP A 21 15.47 -1.48 4.07
N ALA A 22 15.24 -2.74 3.80
CA ALA A 22 14.94 -3.24 2.46
C ALA A 22 14.17 -4.56 2.53
N GLY A 23 13.29 -4.79 1.54
CA GLY A 23 12.54 -6.03 1.40
C GLY A 23 12.09 -6.26 -0.04
N PRO A 24 11.63 -7.48 -0.38
CA PRO A 24 11.16 -7.79 -1.71
C PRO A 24 9.76 -7.23 -1.98
N VAL A 25 9.53 -6.81 -3.23
CA VAL A 25 8.20 -6.60 -3.79
C VAL A 25 7.58 -7.97 -4.06
N THR A 26 6.44 -8.26 -3.44
CA THR A 26 5.80 -9.59 -3.47
C THR A 26 4.54 -9.63 -4.33
N CYS A 27 3.93 -8.48 -4.64
CA CYS A 27 2.79 -8.39 -5.54
C CYS A 27 2.72 -7.01 -6.20
N LEU A 28 2.34 -7.00 -7.47
CA LEU A 28 2.04 -5.79 -8.23
C LEU A 28 0.58 -5.84 -8.68
N CYS A 29 -0.13 -4.71 -8.56
CA CYS A 29 -1.53 -4.60 -8.92
C CYS A 29 -1.82 -3.29 -9.61
N ILE A 30 -2.56 -3.32 -10.70
CA ILE A 30 -3.14 -2.12 -11.33
C ILE A 30 -4.66 -2.17 -11.25
N ARG A 31 -5.30 -1.01 -11.15
CA ARG A 31 -6.75 -0.84 -11.06
C ARG A 31 -7.26 -0.10 -12.29
N PRO A 32 -7.49 -0.79 -13.42
CA PRO A 32 -7.94 -0.12 -14.66
C PRO A 32 -9.27 0.59 -14.49
N ALA A 33 -10.18 0.04 -13.69
CA ALA A 33 -11.48 0.63 -13.38
C ALA A 33 -11.94 0.27 -11.96
N ARG A 34 -13.10 0.81 -11.55
CA ARG A 34 -13.72 0.45 -10.25
C ARG A 34 -13.95 -1.05 -10.17
N ASN A 35 -13.53 -1.65 -9.07
CA ASN A 35 -13.61 -3.09 -8.77
C ASN A 35 -12.83 -4.00 -9.71
N GLN A 36 -12.07 -3.47 -10.67
CA GLN A 36 -11.16 -4.25 -11.50
C GLN A 36 -9.76 -4.30 -10.90
N ARG A 37 -9.07 -5.40 -11.12
CA ARG A 37 -7.68 -5.67 -10.73
C ARG A 37 -7.01 -6.44 -11.84
N ALA A 38 -5.78 -6.06 -12.14
CA ALA A 38 -4.87 -6.85 -12.97
C ALA A 38 -3.51 -6.95 -12.26
N PHE A 39 -2.80 -8.02 -12.48
CA PHE A 39 -1.54 -8.33 -11.80
C PHE A 39 -0.43 -8.48 -12.85
N PRO A 40 0.14 -7.38 -13.30
CA PRO A 40 1.21 -7.39 -14.30
C PRO A 40 2.55 -7.78 -13.67
N ASP A 41 3.51 -8.22 -14.51
CA ASP A 41 4.87 -8.53 -14.08
C ASP A 41 5.68 -7.28 -13.73
N HIS A 42 5.26 -6.12 -14.21
CA HIS A 42 5.89 -4.83 -13.91
C HIS A 42 4.89 -3.68 -13.95
N LEU A 43 5.24 -2.57 -13.27
CA LEU A 43 4.53 -1.30 -13.33
C LEU A 43 5.50 -0.19 -13.72
N THR A 44 5.09 0.67 -14.65
CA THR A 44 5.73 1.96 -14.87
C THR A 44 5.16 2.95 -13.88
N LEU A 45 6.03 3.69 -13.20
CA LEU A 45 5.65 4.72 -12.23
C LEU A 45 6.09 6.08 -12.77
N THR A 46 5.16 7.04 -12.87
CA THR A 46 5.47 8.38 -13.36
C THR A 46 4.89 9.45 -12.44
N ARG A 47 5.59 10.57 -12.32
CA ARG A 47 5.09 11.74 -11.56
C ARG A 47 3.81 12.30 -12.17
N ALA A 48 3.67 12.23 -13.48
CA ALA A 48 2.52 12.80 -14.18
C ALA A 48 1.26 11.97 -14.01
N GLU A 49 1.35 10.63 -14.12
CA GLU A 49 0.19 9.75 -14.22
C GLU A 49 0.08 8.74 -13.05
N GLY A 50 1.04 8.73 -12.14
CA GLY A 50 1.13 7.65 -11.15
C GLY A 50 1.50 6.35 -11.84
N ILE A 51 0.53 5.49 -12.09
CA ILE A 51 0.67 4.30 -12.92
C ILE A 51 -0.16 4.50 -14.18
N PRO A 52 0.44 4.60 -15.38
CA PRO A 52 -0.32 4.69 -16.62
C PRO A 52 -1.36 3.58 -16.73
N GLY A 53 -2.62 3.97 -16.99
CA GLY A 53 -3.75 3.04 -17.03
C GLY A 53 -4.39 2.69 -15.68
N ASP A 54 -3.84 3.16 -14.55
CA ASP A 54 -4.54 3.06 -13.26
C ASP A 54 -5.59 4.18 -13.13
N ARG A 55 -6.71 3.85 -12.49
CA ARG A 55 -7.82 4.79 -12.27
C ARG A 55 -7.48 5.99 -11.39
N TRP A 56 -6.31 6.04 -10.71
CA TRP A 56 -5.94 7.18 -9.88
C TRP A 56 -6.01 8.48 -10.67
N LEU A 57 -5.56 8.50 -11.93
CA LEU A 57 -5.55 9.70 -12.76
C LEU A 57 -6.97 10.21 -13.07
N THR A 58 -7.93 9.31 -13.31
CA THR A 58 -9.28 9.65 -13.74
C THR A 58 -10.32 9.70 -12.63
N ASP A 59 -10.17 8.82 -11.61
CA ASP A 59 -11.11 8.66 -10.50
C ASP A 59 -10.35 8.57 -9.14
N PRO A 60 -9.56 9.60 -8.77
CA PRO A 60 -8.90 9.66 -7.47
C PRO A 60 -9.93 9.93 -6.37
N TRP A 61 -9.67 9.43 -5.17
CA TRP A 61 -10.51 9.72 -4.01
C TRP A 61 -10.15 11.05 -3.32
N LEU A 62 -8.99 11.64 -3.65
CA LEU A 62 -8.55 12.94 -3.16
C LEU A 62 -8.04 13.78 -4.34
N ARG A 63 -8.42 15.06 -4.33
CA ARG A 63 -8.02 16.04 -5.34
C ARG A 63 -7.43 17.27 -4.68
N LEU A 64 -6.56 17.94 -5.42
CA LEU A 64 -6.08 19.28 -5.08
C LEU A 64 -7.20 20.32 -5.29
N PRO A 65 -7.05 21.54 -4.73
CA PRO A 65 -8.03 22.63 -4.92
C PRO A 65 -8.30 22.98 -6.40
N ASP A 66 -7.34 22.74 -7.29
CA ASP A 66 -7.46 22.97 -8.72
C ASP A 66 -8.14 21.82 -9.49
N GLY A 67 -8.61 20.79 -8.75
CA GLY A 67 -9.31 19.62 -9.30
C GLY A 67 -8.40 18.50 -9.80
N ARG A 68 -7.09 18.69 -9.87
CA ARG A 68 -6.14 17.63 -10.25
C ARG A 68 -6.08 16.53 -9.18
N PRO A 69 -5.79 15.29 -9.56
CA PRO A 69 -5.50 14.23 -8.60
C PRO A 69 -4.40 14.65 -7.63
N ASP A 70 -4.56 14.34 -6.34
CA ASP A 70 -3.54 14.64 -5.35
C ASP A 70 -2.37 13.65 -5.47
N PRO A 71 -1.13 14.09 -5.78
CA PRO A 71 0.01 13.20 -5.96
C PRO A 71 0.37 12.44 -4.68
N ARG A 72 -0.01 12.92 -3.50
CA ARG A 72 0.26 12.25 -2.23
C ARG A 72 -0.40 10.87 -2.10
N ILE A 73 -1.37 10.57 -2.98
CA ILE A 73 -2.09 9.29 -3.00
C ILE A 73 -1.89 8.50 -4.30
N GLN A 74 -0.85 8.82 -5.08
CA GLN A 74 -0.57 8.16 -6.37
C GLN A 74 -0.37 6.66 -6.22
N ILE A 75 0.46 6.28 -5.26
CA ILE A 75 0.87 4.90 -5.01
C ILE A 75 0.52 4.54 -3.58
N SER A 76 -0.19 3.44 -3.37
CA SER A 76 -0.29 2.81 -2.06
C SER A 76 0.61 1.58 -1.97
N ILE A 77 1.25 1.40 -0.82
CA ILE A 77 2.08 0.23 -0.51
C ILE A 77 1.47 -0.46 0.70
N LEU A 78 1.23 -1.76 0.59
CA LEU A 78 0.75 -2.60 1.68
C LEU A 78 1.84 -3.60 2.10
N ALA A 79 2.00 -3.81 3.41
CA ALA A 79 2.90 -4.85 3.90
C ALA A 79 2.35 -6.24 3.52
N SER A 80 3.21 -7.11 2.96
CA SER A 80 2.83 -8.46 2.55
C SER A 80 2.25 -9.26 3.71
N ARG A 81 2.85 -9.15 4.90
CA ARG A 81 2.40 -9.84 6.12
C ARG A 81 0.99 -9.43 6.57
N VAL A 82 0.56 -8.21 6.24
CA VAL A 82 -0.83 -7.77 6.45
C VAL A 82 -1.73 -8.32 5.36
N LEU A 83 -1.28 -8.31 4.09
CA LEU A 83 -2.05 -8.89 2.99
C LEU A 83 -2.35 -10.35 3.25
N ASP A 84 -1.35 -11.16 3.59
CA ASP A 84 -1.47 -12.61 3.87
C ASP A 84 -2.46 -12.92 5.01
N LEU A 85 -2.61 -11.97 5.95
CA LEU A 85 -3.57 -12.10 7.05
C LEU A 85 -5.02 -11.84 6.63
N VAL A 86 -5.24 -10.90 5.70
CA VAL A 86 -6.59 -10.42 5.36
C VAL A 86 -7.13 -10.97 4.05
N TRP A 87 -6.27 -11.49 3.17
CA TRP A 87 -6.66 -11.93 1.84
C TRP A 87 -5.80 -13.09 1.34
N HIS A 88 -6.44 -14.02 0.65
CA HIS A 88 -5.78 -15.12 -0.06
C HIS A 88 -6.33 -15.22 -1.49
N PRO A 89 -5.54 -15.69 -2.49
CA PRO A 89 -5.99 -15.81 -3.88
C PRO A 89 -7.26 -16.63 -4.11
N THR A 90 -7.57 -17.56 -3.21
CA THR A 90 -8.79 -18.37 -3.25
C THR A 90 -10.01 -17.70 -2.60
N ASP A 91 -9.85 -16.52 -1.99
CA ASP A 91 -10.95 -15.83 -1.36
C ASP A 91 -11.92 -15.25 -2.39
N THR A 92 -13.21 -15.21 -2.04
CA THR A 92 -14.24 -14.52 -2.84
C THR A 92 -14.10 -13.00 -2.76
N ALA A 93 -13.53 -12.48 -1.66
CA ALA A 93 -13.22 -11.06 -1.53
C ALA A 93 -12.08 -10.68 -2.48
N PRO A 94 -12.19 -9.56 -3.21
CA PRO A 94 -11.12 -9.15 -4.12
C PRO A 94 -9.90 -8.63 -3.36
N HIS A 95 -8.73 -8.78 -3.97
CA HIS A 95 -7.47 -8.15 -3.53
C HIS A 95 -7.68 -6.66 -3.17
N PRO A 96 -7.01 -6.10 -2.15
CA PRO A 96 -7.20 -4.70 -1.70
C PRO A 96 -7.03 -3.69 -2.84
N GLY A 97 -6.10 -3.95 -3.75
CA GLY A 97 -5.80 -3.10 -4.90
C GLY A 97 -4.69 -2.10 -4.63
N ASP A 98 -3.85 -2.36 -3.63
CA ASP A 98 -2.62 -1.60 -3.45
C ASP A 98 -1.67 -1.95 -4.60
N PRO A 99 -1.14 -0.95 -5.34
CA PRO A 99 -0.28 -1.19 -6.48
C PRO A 99 0.99 -1.97 -6.16
N ILE A 100 1.53 -1.78 -4.98
CA ILE A 100 2.75 -2.45 -4.52
C ILE A 100 2.45 -3.15 -3.21
N VAL A 101 2.81 -4.42 -3.12
CA VAL A 101 2.88 -5.17 -1.86
C VAL A 101 4.32 -5.57 -1.64
N ALA A 102 4.84 -5.33 -0.43
CA ALA A 102 6.24 -5.59 -0.12
C ALA A 102 6.42 -6.11 1.32
N ASP A 103 7.44 -6.92 1.56
CA ASP A 103 7.83 -7.32 2.91
C ASP A 103 8.75 -6.25 3.51
N LEU A 104 8.15 -5.22 4.10
CA LEU A 104 8.84 -4.10 4.72
C LEU A 104 8.02 -3.58 5.91
N ASP A 105 8.70 -3.13 6.96
CA ASP A 105 8.09 -2.40 8.07
C ASP A 105 7.66 -1.01 7.58
N LEU A 106 6.35 -0.79 7.46
CA LEU A 106 5.76 0.46 6.98
C LEU A 106 5.42 1.44 8.13
N SER A 107 5.78 1.11 9.37
CA SER A 107 5.47 1.94 10.53
C SER A 107 6.05 3.35 10.40
N GLU A 108 5.42 4.31 11.09
CA GLU A 108 5.89 5.69 11.14
C GLU A 108 7.29 5.82 11.75
N ALA A 109 7.59 4.98 12.75
CA ALA A 109 8.91 4.90 13.37
C ALA A 109 10.01 4.43 12.41
N ASN A 110 9.66 3.67 11.37
CA ASN A 110 10.60 3.22 10.34
C ASN A 110 10.62 4.15 9.12
N LEU A 111 9.46 4.58 8.67
CA LEU A 111 9.26 5.38 7.45
C LEU A 111 8.51 6.68 7.79
N PRO A 112 9.11 7.64 8.50
CA PRO A 112 8.47 8.93 8.76
C PRO A 112 8.09 9.62 7.44
N ASP A 113 7.19 10.59 7.54
CA ASP A 113 6.75 11.39 6.41
C ASP A 113 7.94 12.00 5.66
N GLY A 114 7.88 11.98 4.34
CA GLY A 114 8.94 12.47 3.47
C GLY A 114 10.06 11.47 3.22
N THR A 115 10.09 10.31 3.89
CA THR A 115 11.08 9.25 3.61
C THR A 115 11.06 8.88 2.13
N LEU A 116 12.26 8.74 1.53
CA LEU A 116 12.41 8.27 0.16
C LEU A 116 12.60 6.75 0.13
N LEU A 117 11.90 6.12 -0.80
CA LEU A 117 11.96 4.69 -1.06
C LEU A 117 12.39 4.47 -2.51
N ALA A 118 13.52 3.82 -2.72
CA ALA A 118 13.85 3.28 -4.04
C ALA A 118 13.09 1.97 -4.23
N VAL A 119 12.40 1.83 -5.36
CA VAL A 119 11.70 0.60 -5.74
C VAL A 119 11.93 0.32 -7.23
N GLY A 120 12.62 -0.77 -7.54
CA GLY A 120 13.15 -0.95 -8.89
C GLY A 120 14.01 0.24 -9.31
N THR A 121 13.66 0.90 -10.42
CA THR A 121 14.33 2.11 -10.89
C THR A 121 13.64 3.42 -10.50
N ALA A 122 12.44 3.33 -9.89
CA ALA A 122 11.66 4.48 -9.43
C ALA A 122 12.07 4.93 -8.02
N VAL A 123 11.67 6.15 -7.66
CA VAL A 123 11.75 6.64 -6.27
C VAL A 123 10.38 7.16 -5.86
N LEU A 124 9.93 6.76 -4.68
CA LEU A 124 8.70 7.18 -4.06
C LEU A 124 8.98 8.02 -2.81
N ARG A 125 8.13 8.98 -2.52
CA ARG A 125 8.14 9.77 -1.28
C ARG A 125 6.94 9.37 -0.42
N VAL A 126 7.19 8.97 0.80
CA VAL A 126 6.14 8.66 1.79
C VAL A 126 5.35 9.91 2.13
N SER A 127 4.03 9.81 2.07
CA SER A 127 3.07 10.89 2.32
C SER A 127 2.71 10.97 3.81
N SER A 128 2.40 12.18 4.28
CA SER A 128 1.80 12.43 5.60
C SER A 128 0.35 11.97 5.74
N LEU A 129 -0.29 11.57 4.64
CA LEU A 129 -1.69 11.15 4.67
C LEU A 129 -1.82 9.75 5.27
N PHE A 130 -2.63 9.64 6.31
CA PHE A 130 -2.94 8.36 6.94
C PHE A 130 -3.93 7.55 6.08
N ASN A 131 -3.62 6.29 5.88
CA ASN A 131 -4.48 5.33 5.21
C ASN A 131 -5.27 4.53 6.27
N ASP A 132 -6.48 5.00 6.59
CA ASP A 132 -7.30 4.46 7.69
C ASP A 132 -8.12 3.20 7.33
N GLY A 133 -8.00 2.74 6.08
CA GLY A 133 -8.87 1.68 5.56
C GLY A 133 -10.32 2.18 5.34
N CYS A 134 -10.70 2.26 4.09
CA CYS A 134 -12.00 2.80 3.67
C CYS A 134 -13.17 1.83 3.94
N VAL A 135 -14.40 2.27 3.65
CA VAL A 135 -15.62 1.43 3.68
C VAL A 135 -15.45 0.13 2.89
N LYS A 136 -14.68 0.15 1.77
CA LYS A 136 -14.39 -1.05 0.97
C LYS A 136 -13.51 -2.05 1.72
N TRP A 137 -12.59 -1.59 2.57
CA TRP A 137 -11.79 -2.46 3.42
C TRP A 137 -12.68 -3.22 4.42
N LYS A 138 -13.56 -2.49 5.10
CA LYS A 138 -14.56 -3.08 6.00
C LYS A 138 -15.45 -4.09 5.27
N ALA A 139 -15.97 -3.73 4.10
CA ALA A 139 -16.87 -4.59 3.34
C ALA A 139 -16.21 -5.89 2.84
N ARG A 140 -14.90 -5.88 2.58
CA ARG A 140 -14.14 -7.03 2.06
C ARG A 140 -13.61 -7.93 3.17
N TYR A 141 -13.09 -7.34 4.22
CA TYR A 141 -12.31 -8.05 5.26
C TYR A 141 -12.97 -8.01 6.64
N GLY A 142 -14.15 -7.42 6.74
CA GLY A 142 -14.95 -7.35 7.97
C GLY A 142 -14.66 -6.13 8.83
N SER A 143 -15.58 -5.90 9.79
CA SER A 143 -15.45 -4.79 10.76
C SER A 143 -14.20 -4.96 11.64
N GLY A 144 -13.93 -6.19 12.10
CA GLY A 144 -12.76 -6.49 12.93
C GLY A 144 -11.44 -6.05 12.27
N ALA A 145 -11.26 -6.32 10.97
CA ALA A 145 -10.06 -5.87 10.24
C ALA A 145 -10.00 -4.33 10.10
N LYS A 146 -11.15 -3.65 9.98
CA LYS A 146 -11.20 -2.18 9.95
C LYS A 146 -10.87 -1.60 11.34
N ASP A 147 -11.49 -2.11 12.37
CA ASP A 147 -11.33 -1.63 13.74
C ASP A 147 -9.88 -1.87 14.23
N TRP A 148 -9.29 -3.00 13.85
CA TRP A 148 -7.90 -3.32 14.16
C TRP A 148 -6.90 -2.32 13.57
N VAL A 149 -7.10 -1.87 12.33
CA VAL A 149 -6.22 -0.87 11.69
C VAL A 149 -6.18 0.45 12.46
N VAL A 150 -7.30 0.84 13.07
CA VAL A 150 -7.45 2.12 13.78
C VAL A 150 -7.50 1.98 15.31
N ALA A 151 -7.23 0.79 15.83
CA ALA A 151 -7.20 0.54 17.27
C ALA A 151 -6.16 1.44 17.98
N PRO A 152 -6.32 1.74 19.27
CA PRO A 152 -5.35 2.55 20.01
C PRO A 152 -3.91 2.03 19.83
N GLY A 153 -2.99 2.91 19.41
CA GLY A 153 -1.59 2.59 19.11
C GLY A 153 -1.32 2.03 17.71
N HIS A 154 -2.34 1.61 16.95
CA HIS A 154 -2.16 1.02 15.61
C HIS A 154 -1.99 2.06 14.48
N PRO A 155 -2.52 3.29 14.53
CA PRO A 155 -2.31 4.24 13.45
C PRO A 155 -0.85 4.45 13.06
N THR A 156 0.05 4.53 14.03
CA THR A 156 1.49 4.68 13.80
C THR A 156 2.16 3.43 13.24
N LEU A 157 1.52 2.25 13.33
CA LEU A 157 1.98 1.01 12.73
C LEU A 157 1.63 0.93 11.23
N ARG A 158 0.73 1.78 10.76
CA ARG A 158 0.30 1.86 9.35
C ARG A 158 -0.11 0.52 8.75
N LEU A 159 -0.89 -0.26 9.51
CA LEU A 159 -1.32 -1.62 9.14
C LEU A 159 -2.15 -1.67 7.85
N ARG A 160 -2.79 -0.57 7.44
CA ARG A 160 -3.46 -0.45 6.13
C ARG A 160 -2.48 -0.06 5.02
N GLY A 161 -1.21 0.08 5.33
CA GLY A 161 -0.18 0.51 4.39
C GLY A 161 0.00 2.03 4.35
N ILE A 162 0.90 2.46 3.50
CA ILE A 162 1.29 3.85 3.30
C ILE A 162 0.83 4.37 1.94
N LEU A 163 0.77 5.68 1.83
CA LEU A 163 0.51 6.41 0.60
C LEU A 163 1.78 7.14 0.18
N CYS A 164 2.05 7.20 -1.11
CA CYS A 164 3.27 7.79 -1.65
C CYS A 164 2.98 8.63 -2.90
N ALA A 165 3.83 9.63 -3.10
CA ALA A 165 4.00 10.31 -4.38
C ALA A 165 5.16 9.70 -5.17
N VAL A 166 5.10 9.72 -6.48
CA VAL A 166 6.24 9.39 -7.35
C VAL A 166 7.20 10.58 -7.38
N GLU A 167 8.42 10.39 -6.88
CA GLU A 167 9.47 11.41 -6.83
C GLU A 167 10.37 11.35 -8.06
N ARG A 168 10.66 10.14 -8.54
CA ARG A 168 11.40 9.88 -9.78
C ARG A 168 10.72 8.77 -10.56
N ASP A 169 10.49 9.04 -11.84
CA ASP A 169 9.94 8.08 -12.77
C ASP A 169 10.82 6.84 -12.88
N GLY A 170 10.18 5.69 -13.10
CA GLY A 170 10.91 4.44 -13.25
C GLY A 170 9.97 3.25 -13.41
N MET A 171 10.52 2.07 -13.25
CA MET A 171 9.81 0.79 -13.37
C MET A 171 10.08 -0.06 -12.14
N VAL A 172 9.05 -0.77 -11.69
CA VAL A 172 9.14 -1.81 -10.66
C VAL A 172 8.68 -3.14 -11.24
N ARG A 173 9.40 -4.21 -10.92
CA ARG A 173 9.08 -5.59 -11.28
C ARG A 173 8.79 -6.44 -10.05
N MET A 174 8.15 -7.56 -10.27
CA MET A 174 8.05 -8.61 -9.24
C MET A 174 9.46 -9.00 -8.77
N SER A 175 9.60 -9.19 -7.47
CA SER A 175 10.87 -9.53 -6.80
C SER A 175 11.93 -8.42 -6.79
N ASP A 176 11.65 -7.23 -7.33
CA ASP A 176 12.51 -6.06 -7.11
C ASP A 176 12.58 -5.75 -5.61
N THR A 177 13.66 -5.10 -5.21
CA THR A 177 13.82 -4.63 -3.83
C THR A 177 13.20 -3.24 -3.67
N ILE A 178 12.38 -3.08 -2.62
CA ILE A 178 12.04 -1.77 -2.06
C ILE A 178 12.97 -1.48 -0.90
N ARG A 179 13.56 -0.28 -0.83
CA ARG A 179 14.49 0.10 0.23
C ARG A 179 14.45 1.58 0.56
N LYS A 180 14.71 1.91 1.82
CA LYS A 180 14.96 3.30 2.23
C LYS A 180 16.23 3.81 1.56
N ILE A 181 16.20 5.09 1.16
CA ILE A 181 17.39 5.81 0.71
C ILE A 181 17.50 7.13 1.46
N SER A 182 18.73 7.56 1.73
CA SER A 182 18.98 8.91 2.23
C SER A 182 18.59 9.92 1.17
N GLY A 183 17.87 10.96 1.56
CA GLY A 183 17.55 12.10 0.71
C GLY A 183 18.74 13.04 0.57
#